data_1f9fe37fdb3dda7e4081ec78cccfea17
#
_entry.id   1f9fe37fdb3dda7e4081ec78cccfea17
#
_cell.length_a   1.000
_cell.length_b   1.000
_cell.length_c   1.000
_cell.angle_alpha   90.00
_cell.angle_beta   90.00
_cell.angle_gamma   90.00
#
_symmetry.space_group_name_H-M   'P 1'
#
loop_
_entity.id
_entity.type
_entity.pdbx_description
1 polymer ?
#
loop_
_entity_poly.entity_id
_entity_poly.type
_entity_poly.pdbx_seq_one_letter_code
_entity_poly.pdbx_strand_id
1 'polypeptide(L)'
;NAIMYACTANQQSSATTVDLSFKPFSTVLKFTIPTWTGSTASGLGTAPTGKSIIVKSITLTAPKKVFGEFDLQIKSDGTAVVKPSTEGTSNTVTITPSEQLKWTYNQALEFSVFAIPLADVPMEGWKVAIDFTTTVTSNNQTQNKDVSKTFTFGTSNNKLLAGYIHNIKVKNGFTVDAVWEYKTDSWLETIPRNVYISDISLPGSWYATDAGYQGGTLAQQYAAGVRAFNIDCRLTLAPGKDFNSYSTESGRWPNNVRKYEDKYGKDEAMEH
;
A
#
# COMPACT_ATOMS: atom_id res chain seq x y z
N ASN A 1 -12.67 -29.01 0.11
CA ASN A 1 -12.60 -30.40 -0.38
C ASN A 1 -11.19 -30.63 -0.94
N ALA A 2 -10.48 -31.68 -0.46
CA ALA A 2 -9.18 -32.05 -1.00
C ALA A 2 -9.35 -32.59 -2.43
N ILE A 3 -8.40 -32.26 -3.31
CA ILE A 3 -8.36 -32.85 -4.63
C ILE A 3 -7.83 -34.27 -4.48
N MET A 4 -8.56 -35.25 -5.02
CA MET A 4 -8.27 -36.66 -4.88
C MET A 4 -8.22 -37.36 -6.25
N TYR A 5 -7.47 -38.42 -6.34
CA TYR A 5 -7.49 -39.34 -7.46
C TYR A 5 -7.83 -40.76 -7.02
N ALA A 6 -8.35 -41.56 -7.89
CA ALA A 6 -8.51 -42.99 -7.68
C ALA A 6 -7.98 -43.73 -8.90
N CYS A 7 -7.31 -44.83 -8.63
CA CYS A 7 -6.79 -45.71 -9.67
C CYS A 7 -6.84 -47.14 -9.15
N THR A 8 -7.18 -48.05 -10.03
CA THR A 8 -7.07 -49.50 -9.79
C THR A 8 -5.93 -50.05 -10.61
N ALA A 9 -5.16 -50.97 -10.04
CA ALA A 9 -4.23 -51.76 -10.82
C ALA A 9 -5.01 -52.69 -11.77
N ASN A 10 -4.37 -53.02 -12.90
CA ASN A 10 -4.89 -53.84 -13.99
C ASN A 10 -6.10 -54.74 -13.62
N GLN A 11 -7.30 -54.32 -14.00
CA GLN A 11 -8.49 -55.14 -13.85
C GLN A 11 -8.61 -56.09 -15.04
N GLN A 12 -8.98 -57.33 -14.78
CA GLN A 12 -9.32 -58.23 -15.85
C GLN A 12 -10.64 -57.80 -16.50
N SER A 13 -10.79 -57.98 -17.78
CA SER A 13 -11.95 -57.57 -18.55
C SER A 13 -13.27 -58.27 -18.12
N SER A 14 -13.20 -59.29 -17.26
CA SER A 14 -14.33 -60.02 -16.71
C SER A 14 -14.79 -59.49 -15.34
N ALA A 15 -14.16 -58.47 -14.77
CA ALA A 15 -14.57 -57.95 -13.48
C ALA A 15 -15.88 -57.16 -13.59
N THR A 16 -16.88 -57.59 -12.80
CA THR A 16 -18.20 -56.91 -12.70
C THR A 16 -18.23 -55.77 -11.71
N THR A 17 -17.24 -55.69 -10.81
CA THR A 17 -17.08 -54.65 -9.80
C THR A 17 -15.64 -54.14 -9.78
N VAL A 18 -15.48 -52.85 -9.60
CA VAL A 18 -14.18 -52.19 -9.49
C VAL A 18 -14.14 -51.41 -8.19
N ASP A 19 -13.24 -51.81 -7.29
CA ASP A 19 -13.01 -51.10 -6.06
C ASP A 19 -12.09 -49.87 -6.30
N LEU A 20 -12.58 -48.66 -6.02
CA LEU A 20 -11.85 -47.44 -6.16
C LEU A 20 -11.39 -46.95 -4.80
N SER A 21 -10.09 -46.89 -4.61
CA SER A 21 -9.48 -46.25 -3.42
C SER A 21 -9.04 -44.81 -3.73
N PHE A 22 -9.74 -43.86 -3.14
CA PHE A 22 -9.45 -42.44 -3.33
C PHE A 22 -8.25 -42.01 -2.47
N LYS A 23 -7.27 -41.41 -3.11
CA LYS A 23 -6.08 -40.88 -2.45
C LYS A 23 -5.98 -39.38 -2.69
N PRO A 24 -5.76 -38.56 -1.64
CA PRO A 24 -5.56 -37.14 -1.82
C PRO A 24 -4.18 -36.87 -2.44
N PHE A 25 -4.10 -35.87 -3.32
CA PHE A 25 -2.84 -35.39 -3.86
C PHE A 25 -2.60 -33.89 -3.62
N SER A 26 -3.55 -33.20 -3.03
CA SER A 26 -3.40 -31.83 -2.57
C SER A 26 -3.32 -31.76 -1.06
N THR A 27 -2.84 -30.63 -0.58
CA THR A 27 -2.84 -30.24 0.84
C THR A 27 -3.54 -28.92 1.02
N VAL A 28 -4.01 -28.64 2.22
CA VAL A 28 -4.59 -27.36 2.61
C VAL A 28 -3.64 -26.66 3.55
N LEU A 29 -3.30 -25.44 3.25
CA LEU A 29 -2.56 -24.53 4.13
C LEU A 29 -3.56 -23.60 4.77
N LYS A 30 -3.80 -23.72 6.06
CA LYS A 30 -4.66 -22.84 6.84
C LYS A 30 -3.79 -21.88 7.63
N PHE A 31 -3.91 -20.59 7.34
CA PHE A 31 -3.18 -19.51 7.99
C PHE A 31 -4.05 -18.85 9.04
N THR A 32 -3.45 -18.52 10.18
CA THR A 32 -4.06 -17.72 11.23
C THR A 32 -3.09 -16.63 11.65
N ILE A 33 -3.47 -15.38 11.42
CA ILE A 33 -2.76 -14.20 11.90
C ILE A 33 -3.55 -13.65 13.07
N PRO A 34 -2.97 -13.61 14.30
CA PRO A 34 -3.77 -13.43 15.51
C PRO A 34 -4.40 -12.04 15.63
N THR A 35 -3.67 -10.99 15.29
CA THR A 35 -4.17 -9.61 15.37
C THR A 35 -3.21 -8.63 14.71
N TRP A 36 -3.60 -7.37 14.67
CA TRP A 36 -2.77 -6.24 14.30
C TRP A 36 -2.84 -5.16 15.40
N THR A 37 -1.84 -4.29 15.44
CA THR A 37 -1.78 -3.13 16.33
C THR A 37 -1.49 -1.88 15.53
N GLY A 38 -1.96 -0.71 15.99
CA GLY A 38 -1.59 0.58 15.42
C GLY A 38 -0.36 1.14 16.12
N SER A 39 0.51 1.85 15.39
CA SER A 39 1.52 2.69 15.99
C SER A 39 0.93 4.03 16.43
N THR A 40 1.60 4.74 17.33
CA THR A 40 1.23 6.11 17.70
C THR A 40 1.34 7.05 16.49
N ALA A 41 2.33 6.83 15.63
CA ALA A 41 2.52 7.57 14.39
C ALA A 41 1.36 7.37 13.40
N SER A 42 0.69 6.22 13.42
CA SER A 42 -0.46 5.94 12.54
C SER A 42 -1.77 6.58 13.01
N GLY A 43 -1.78 7.24 14.17
CA GLY A 43 -3.01 7.74 14.78
C GLY A 43 -4.00 6.65 15.22
N LEU A 44 -3.66 5.36 15.03
CA LEU A 44 -4.50 4.23 15.43
C LEU A 44 -4.33 3.89 16.91
N GLY A 45 -3.21 4.31 17.51
CA GLY A 45 -2.91 4.07 18.92
C GLY A 45 -2.60 2.61 19.27
N THR A 46 -2.31 2.37 20.54
CA THR A 46 -1.92 1.03 21.02
C THR A 46 -3.08 0.05 21.18
N ALA A 47 -4.29 0.57 21.32
CA ALA A 47 -5.50 -0.23 21.49
C ALA A 47 -6.68 0.38 20.71
N PRO A 48 -6.72 0.25 19.40
CA PRO A 48 -7.76 0.85 18.57
C PRO A 48 -9.05 0.01 18.62
N THR A 49 -9.64 -0.12 19.80
CA THR A 49 -10.87 -0.89 20.01
C THR A 49 -11.95 -0.46 19.03
N GLY A 50 -12.54 -1.44 18.33
CA GLY A 50 -13.57 -1.21 17.33
C GLY A 50 -13.06 -0.71 15.98
N LYS A 51 -11.77 -0.40 15.84
CA LYS A 51 -11.17 -0.06 14.54
C LYS A 51 -10.94 -1.28 13.68
N SER A 52 -10.97 -1.10 12.39
CA SER A 52 -10.70 -2.13 11.40
C SER A 52 -9.82 -1.59 10.28
N ILE A 53 -9.08 -2.49 9.67
CA ILE A 53 -8.38 -2.27 8.40
C ILE A 53 -9.10 -3.04 7.31
N ILE A 54 -8.96 -2.60 6.07
CA ILE A 54 -9.61 -3.23 4.92
C ILE A 54 -8.55 -4.02 4.16
N VAL A 55 -8.65 -5.32 4.16
CA VAL A 55 -7.75 -6.21 3.43
C VAL A 55 -8.12 -6.17 1.94
N LYS A 56 -7.17 -5.81 1.09
CA LYS A 56 -7.30 -5.74 -0.36
C LYS A 56 -6.89 -7.05 -1.03
N SER A 57 -5.75 -7.57 -0.62
CA SER A 57 -5.22 -8.81 -1.15
C SER A 57 -4.34 -9.52 -0.13
N ILE A 58 -4.22 -10.83 -0.29
CA ILE A 58 -3.29 -11.68 0.46
C ILE A 58 -2.51 -12.49 -0.57
N THR A 59 -1.22 -12.28 -0.65
CA THR A 59 -0.33 -13.01 -1.57
C THR A 59 0.55 -13.96 -0.78
N LEU A 60 0.41 -15.24 -1.10
CA LEU A 60 1.25 -16.29 -0.54
C LEU A 60 2.34 -16.65 -1.55
N THR A 61 3.59 -16.62 -1.12
CA THR A 61 4.76 -17.03 -1.92
C THR A 61 5.42 -18.24 -1.27
N ALA A 62 5.45 -19.33 -2.00
CA ALA A 62 6.14 -20.57 -1.61
C ALA A 62 7.60 -20.56 -2.08
N PRO A 63 8.50 -21.33 -1.44
CA PRO A 63 9.89 -21.47 -1.89
C PRO A 63 10.01 -22.21 -3.23
N LYS A 64 9.00 -22.99 -3.61
CA LYS A 64 8.91 -23.71 -4.89
C LYS A 64 7.53 -23.57 -5.52
N LYS A 65 7.41 -23.95 -6.79
CA LYS A 65 6.12 -23.94 -7.52
C LYS A 65 5.19 -25.02 -6.97
N VAL A 66 4.15 -24.63 -6.27
CA VAL A 66 3.16 -25.54 -5.63
C VAL A 66 1.72 -25.15 -5.93
N PHE A 67 1.51 -24.11 -6.74
CA PHE A 67 0.22 -23.59 -7.13
C PHE A 67 0.02 -23.69 -8.65
N GLY A 68 -1.23 -23.63 -9.10
CA GLY A 68 -1.58 -23.61 -10.51
C GLY A 68 -1.78 -25.01 -11.09
N GLU A 69 -1.33 -25.25 -12.30
CA GLU A 69 -1.57 -26.47 -13.06
C GLU A 69 -0.48 -27.52 -12.84
N PHE A 70 -0.90 -28.75 -12.66
CA PHE A 70 -0.03 -29.90 -12.45
C PHE A 70 -0.49 -31.09 -13.28
N ASP A 71 0.47 -31.81 -13.81
CA ASP A 71 0.23 -33.07 -14.51
C ASP A 71 0.19 -34.22 -13.51
N LEU A 72 -0.89 -34.96 -13.52
CA LEU A 72 -1.03 -36.20 -12.74
C LEU A 72 -0.78 -37.39 -13.64
N GLN A 73 0.36 -38.03 -13.45
CA GLN A 73 0.71 -39.26 -14.16
C GLN A 73 0.41 -40.46 -13.28
N ILE A 74 -0.54 -41.28 -13.68
CA ILE A 74 -0.88 -42.53 -13.01
C ILE A 74 -0.08 -43.67 -13.65
N LYS A 75 0.67 -44.40 -12.84
CA LYS A 75 1.45 -45.54 -13.28
C LYS A 75 0.62 -46.80 -13.29
N SER A 76 1.11 -47.83 -13.97
CA SER A 76 0.42 -49.15 -14.08
C SER A 76 0.26 -49.85 -12.73
N ASP A 77 1.06 -49.52 -11.74
CA ASP A 77 0.96 -50.05 -10.37
C ASP A 77 -0.07 -49.31 -9.50
N GLY A 78 -0.80 -48.33 -10.07
CA GLY A 78 -1.79 -47.54 -9.35
C GLY A 78 -1.17 -46.40 -8.53
N THR A 79 0.14 -46.18 -8.63
CA THR A 79 0.76 -45.01 -8.01
C THR A 79 0.63 -43.79 -8.90
N ALA A 80 0.49 -42.62 -8.28
CA ALA A 80 0.46 -41.35 -9.00
C ALA A 80 1.76 -40.55 -8.77
N VAL A 81 2.23 -39.92 -9.83
CA VAL A 81 3.32 -38.96 -9.78
C VAL A 81 2.74 -37.61 -10.22
N VAL A 82 2.89 -36.62 -9.36
CA VAL A 82 2.49 -35.26 -9.68
C VAL A 82 3.73 -34.48 -10.09
N LYS A 83 3.65 -33.82 -11.24
CA LYS A 83 4.73 -32.96 -11.78
C LYS A 83 4.17 -31.59 -12.06
N PRO A 84 4.96 -30.52 -11.84
CA PRO A 84 4.59 -29.21 -12.32
C PRO A 84 4.40 -29.25 -13.84
N SER A 85 3.28 -28.72 -14.35
CA SER A 85 3.11 -28.48 -15.78
C SER A 85 4.20 -27.50 -16.25
N THR A 86 4.61 -27.61 -17.50
CA THR A 86 5.58 -26.68 -18.10
C THR A 86 5.05 -25.25 -18.14
N GLU A 87 3.76 -25.11 -18.28
CA GLU A 87 3.03 -23.84 -18.26
C GLU A 87 2.03 -23.84 -17.11
N GLY A 88 1.70 -22.68 -16.57
CA GLY A 88 0.63 -22.55 -15.56
C GLY A 88 1.00 -22.85 -14.11
N THR A 89 2.21 -23.34 -13.81
CA THR A 89 2.63 -23.50 -12.40
C THR A 89 3.24 -22.23 -11.82
N SER A 90 2.91 -21.95 -10.56
CA SER A 90 3.38 -20.77 -9.85
C SER A 90 3.89 -21.12 -8.44
N ASN A 91 4.80 -20.30 -7.95
CA ASN A 91 5.17 -20.27 -6.54
C ASN A 91 4.37 -19.22 -5.75
N THR A 92 3.49 -18.47 -6.42
CA THR A 92 2.64 -17.46 -5.80
C THR A 92 1.18 -17.73 -6.05
N VAL A 93 0.35 -17.41 -5.07
CA VAL A 93 -1.09 -17.34 -5.20
C VAL A 93 -1.60 -16.09 -4.49
N THR A 94 -2.47 -15.33 -5.15
CA THR A 94 -3.08 -14.13 -4.59
C THR A 94 -4.56 -14.38 -4.36
N ILE A 95 -5.00 -14.10 -3.14
CA ILE A 95 -6.40 -14.13 -2.72
C ILE A 95 -6.88 -12.68 -2.71
N THR A 96 -7.84 -12.37 -3.57
CA THR A 96 -8.53 -11.08 -3.57
C THR A 96 -9.94 -11.31 -3.05
N PRO A 97 -10.31 -10.71 -1.91
CA PRO A 97 -11.67 -10.84 -1.39
C PRO A 97 -12.68 -10.31 -2.41
N SER A 98 -13.77 -11.04 -2.64
CA SER A 98 -14.86 -10.62 -3.52
C SER A 98 -15.67 -9.46 -2.97
N GLU A 99 -15.63 -9.30 -1.65
CA GLU A 99 -16.26 -8.21 -0.92
C GLU A 99 -15.25 -7.54 0.01
N GLN A 100 -15.58 -6.38 0.53
CA GLN A 100 -14.73 -5.64 1.45
C GLN A 100 -14.46 -6.43 2.74
N LEU A 101 -13.28 -7.02 2.84
CA LEU A 101 -12.86 -7.77 4.02
C LEU A 101 -12.34 -6.82 5.11
N LYS A 102 -13.18 -6.58 6.13
CA LYS A 102 -12.79 -5.80 7.31
C LYS A 102 -12.10 -6.71 8.32
N TRP A 103 -10.85 -6.37 8.65
CA TRP A 103 -10.13 -7.04 9.72
C TRP A 103 -10.12 -6.19 10.99
N THR A 104 -10.94 -6.56 11.95
CA THR A 104 -11.11 -5.82 13.19
C THR A 104 -9.97 -6.14 14.18
N TYR A 105 -9.54 -5.14 14.93
CA TYR A 105 -8.57 -5.30 16.01
C TYR A 105 -9.00 -6.37 17.01
N ASN A 106 -8.05 -7.15 17.49
CA ASN A 106 -8.25 -8.32 18.38
C ASN A 106 -9.01 -9.50 17.74
N GLN A 107 -9.23 -9.49 16.45
CA GLN A 107 -9.73 -10.67 15.73
C GLN A 107 -8.62 -11.31 14.92
N ALA A 108 -8.64 -12.63 14.83
CA ALA A 108 -7.74 -13.34 13.96
C ALA A 108 -8.18 -13.23 12.50
N LEU A 109 -7.23 -13.03 11.59
CA LEU A 109 -7.44 -13.19 10.16
C LEU A 109 -7.11 -14.64 9.80
N GLU A 110 -8.11 -15.36 9.28
CA GLU A 110 -7.94 -16.73 8.83
C GLU A 110 -8.19 -16.83 7.33
N PHE A 111 -7.36 -17.57 6.64
CA PHE A 111 -7.54 -17.92 5.23
C PHE A 111 -6.91 -19.28 4.92
N SER A 112 -7.33 -19.88 3.83
CA SER A 112 -6.83 -21.19 3.41
C SER A 112 -6.56 -21.23 1.92
N VAL A 113 -5.50 -21.93 1.54
CA VAL A 113 -5.14 -22.19 0.14
C VAL A 113 -4.87 -23.67 -0.08
N PHE A 114 -5.14 -24.13 -1.29
CA PHE A 114 -4.70 -25.46 -1.73
C PHE A 114 -3.31 -25.36 -2.32
N ALA A 115 -2.47 -26.33 -1.99
CA ALA A 115 -1.14 -26.49 -2.57
C ALA A 115 -0.89 -27.94 -2.95
N ILE A 116 0.01 -28.16 -3.89
CA ILE A 116 0.47 -29.50 -4.24
C ILE A 116 1.74 -29.79 -3.45
N PRO A 117 1.72 -30.81 -2.57
CA PRO A 117 2.86 -31.15 -1.74
C PRO A 117 3.88 -31.94 -2.54
N LEU A 118 4.77 -31.26 -3.23
CA LEU A 118 5.92 -31.90 -3.86
C LEU A 118 6.91 -32.37 -2.79
N ALA A 119 7.56 -33.50 -3.03
CA ALA A 119 8.35 -34.22 -2.03
C ALA A 119 9.48 -33.41 -1.36
N ASP A 120 9.93 -32.34 -1.99
CA ASP A 120 11.07 -31.54 -1.58
C ASP A 120 10.71 -30.07 -1.27
N VAL A 121 9.43 -29.77 -1.03
CA VAL A 121 8.99 -28.44 -0.65
C VAL A 121 9.17 -28.25 0.86
N PRO A 122 10.10 -27.38 1.29
CA PRO A 122 10.29 -27.11 2.70
C PRO A 122 9.15 -26.25 3.26
N MET A 123 8.95 -26.32 4.56
CA MET A 123 8.01 -25.42 5.28
C MET A 123 8.64 -24.07 5.65
N GLU A 124 9.94 -23.89 5.39
CA GLU A 124 10.63 -22.62 5.61
C GLU A 124 10.68 -21.76 4.35
N GLY A 125 10.87 -20.46 4.53
CA GLY A 125 11.02 -19.52 3.42
C GLY A 125 9.72 -19.11 2.73
N TRP A 126 8.58 -19.54 3.25
CA TRP A 126 7.29 -19.06 2.77
C TRP A 126 7.05 -17.63 3.22
N LYS A 127 6.37 -16.85 2.37
CA LYS A 127 6.03 -15.46 2.65
C LYS A 127 4.54 -15.25 2.46
N VAL A 128 3.96 -14.45 3.36
CA VAL A 128 2.60 -13.92 3.22
C VAL A 128 2.72 -12.40 3.14
N ALA A 129 2.29 -11.81 2.05
CA ALA A 129 2.11 -10.38 1.93
C ALA A 129 0.63 -10.05 2.05
N ILE A 130 0.29 -9.05 2.86
CA ILE A 130 -1.07 -8.56 3.03
C ILE A 130 -1.07 -7.10 2.63
N ASP A 131 -1.86 -6.78 1.61
CA ASP A 131 -2.14 -5.42 1.21
C ASP A 131 -3.47 -4.98 1.81
N PHE A 132 -3.48 -3.85 2.47
CA PHE A 132 -4.66 -3.35 3.15
C PHE A 132 -4.73 -1.83 3.12
N THR A 133 -5.93 -1.30 3.29
CA THR A 133 -6.16 0.13 3.51
C THR A 133 -6.46 0.37 4.97
N THR A 134 -5.81 1.36 5.54
CA THR A 134 -6.09 1.86 6.87
C THR A 134 -6.46 3.34 6.83
N THR A 135 -7.13 3.81 7.85
CA THR A 135 -7.54 5.21 7.99
C THR A 135 -6.70 5.86 9.07
N VAL A 136 -5.99 6.91 8.72
CA VAL A 136 -5.22 7.75 9.63
C VAL A 136 -6.03 8.99 9.94
N THR A 137 -6.04 9.42 11.20
CA THR A 137 -6.79 10.61 11.63
C THR A 137 -5.86 11.62 12.25
N SER A 138 -5.97 12.88 11.83
CA SER A 138 -5.29 14.03 12.43
C SER A 138 -6.24 15.22 12.38
N ASN A 139 -6.35 15.97 13.48
CA ASN A 139 -7.20 17.16 13.60
C ASN A 139 -8.65 16.96 13.08
N ASN A 140 -9.29 15.84 13.44
CA ASN A 140 -10.62 15.44 12.98
C ASN A 140 -10.78 15.21 11.47
N GLN A 141 -9.68 15.16 10.73
CA GLN A 141 -9.67 14.77 9.33
C GLN A 141 -9.14 13.35 9.17
N THR A 142 -9.52 12.70 8.09
CA THR A 142 -9.13 11.31 7.82
C THR A 142 -8.47 11.18 6.47
N GLN A 143 -7.42 10.37 6.40
CA GLN A 143 -6.79 9.94 5.15
C GLN A 143 -6.79 8.43 5.07
N ASN A 144 -7.14 7.90 3.91
CA ASN A 144 -6.96 6.48 3.63
C ASN A 144 -5.54 6.25 3.13
N LYS A 145 -4.88 5.26 3.71
CA LYS A 145 -3.51 4.86 3.36
C LYS A 145 -3.47 3.41 2.98
N ASP A 146 -2.84 3.14 1.87
CA ASP A 146 -2.55 1.79 1.42
C ASP A 146 -1.20 1.35 2.00
N VAL A 147 -1.19 0.19 2.61
CA VAL A 147 -0.02 -0.38 3.29
C VAL A 147 0.12 -1.84 2.90
N SER A 148 1.35 -2.28 2.72
CA SER A 148 1.70 -3.69 2.53
C SER A 148 2.55 -4.18 3.69
N LYS A 149 2.24 -5.38 4.20
CA LYS A 149 3.04 -6.07 5.22
C LYS A 149 3.35 -7.47 4.77
N THR A 150 4.64 -7.82 4.87
CA THR A 150 5.12 -9.15 4.52
C THR A 150 5.65 -9.87 5.74
N PHE A 151 5.23 -11.12 5.89
CA PHE A 151 5.72 -12.06 6.89
C PHE A 151 6.50 -13.16 6.20
N THR A 152 7.65 -13.48 6.72
CA THR A 152 8.37 -14.72 6.38
C THR A 152 8.16 -15.70 7.50
N PHE A 153 7.77 -16.92 7.20
CA PHE A 153 7.55 -17.95 8.18
C PHE A 153 8.22 -19.25 7.77
N GLY A 154 8.40 -20.10 8.75
CA GLY A 154 8.97 -21.42 8.61
C GLY A 154 10.42 -21.52 9.06
N THR A 155 10.59 -22.24 10.14
CA THR A 155 11.87 -22.79 10.63
C THR A 155 11.69 -24.28 10.91
N SER A 156 10.73 -24.91 10.25
CA SER A 156 10.34 -26.28 10.52
C SER A 156 10.91 -27.20 9.44
N ASN A 157 11.57 -28.27 9.86
CA ASN A 157 11.99 -29.36 8.98
C ASN A 157 10.80 -30.20 8.47
N ASN A 158 9.56 -29.81 8.81
CA ASN A 158 8.37 -30.49 8.34
C ASN A 158 8.19 -30.28 6.84
N LYS A 159 7.65 -31.30 6.18
CA LYS A 159 7.30 -31.28 4.76
C LYS A 159 5.79 -31.16 4.61
N LEU A 160 5.36 -30.63 3.47
CA LEU A 160 3.97 -30.70 3.10
C LEU A 160 3.58 -32.15 2.78
N LEU A 161 2.47 -32.58 3.34
CA LEU A 161 1.94 -33.92 3.13
C LEU A 161 0.57 -33.85 2.45
N ALA A 162 0.38 -34.72 1.45
CA ALA A 162 -0.89 -34.84 0.76
C ALA A 162 -2.00 -35.31 1.72
N GLY A 163 -3.19 -34.73 1.58
CA GLY A 163 -4.36 -35.07 2.39
C GLY A 163 -4.38 -34.44 3.79
N TYR A 164 -3.41 -33.65 4.15
CA TYR A 164 -3.35 -32.99 5.44
C TYR A 164 -3.77 -31.53 5.37
N ILE A 165 -4.22 -31.01 6.52
CA ILE A 165 -4.41 -29.59 6.76
C ILE A 165 -3.24 -29.11 7.62
N HIS A 166 -2.41 -28.29 7.03
CA HIS A 166 -1.30 -27.67 7.77
C HIS A 166 -1.75 -26.34 8.37
N ASN A 167 -1.86 -26.31 9.71
CA ASN A 167 -2.20 -25.09 10.43
C ASN A 167 -0.95 -24.26 10.67
N ILE A 168 -0.90 -23.10 10.07
CA ILE A 168 0.22 -22.15 10.13
C ILE A 168 -0.22 -20.94 10.93
N LYS A 169 0.34 -20.77 12.12
CA LYS A 169 0.05 -19.62 12.99
C LYS A 169 1.23 -18.66 12.97
N VAL A 170 0.95 -17.42 12.64
CA VAL A 170 1.91 -16.32 12.85
C VAL A 170 1.96 -16.05 14.36
N LYS A 171 3.15 -16.12 14.96
CA LYS A 171 3.29 -16.01 16.42
C LYS A 171 2.82 -14.67 16.96
N ASN A 172 3.17 -13.59 16.29
CA ASN A 172 2.86 -12.24 16.70
C ASN A 172 1.97 -11.56 15.66
N GLY A 173 1.12 -10.66 16.12
CA GLY A 173 0.45 -9.71 15.25
C GLY A 173 1.46 -8.76 14.60
N PHE A 174 1.00 -7.88 13.78
CA PHE A 174 1.84 -6.88 13.14
C PHE A 174 1.41 -5.46 13.49
N THR A 175 2.34 -4.53 13.35
CA THR A 175 2.07 -3.10 13.58
C THR A 175 1.71 -2.44 12.27
N VAL A 176 0.61 -1.69 12.28
CA VAL A 176 0.21 -0.80 11.18
C VAL A 176 0.92 0.54 11.34
N ASP A 177 1.82 0.86 10.42
CA ASP A 177 2.68 2.04 10.48
C ASP A 177 2.29 3.10 9.43
N ALA A 178 1.01 3.27 9.17
CA ALA A 178 0.54 4.32 8.29
C ALA A 178 0.63 5.68 8.98
N VAL A 179 1.21 6.65 8.31
CA VAL A 179 1.45 7.99 8.84
C VAL A 179 0.60 9.01 8.09
N TRP A 180 0.12 10.02 8.81
CA TRP A 180 -0.52 11.17 8.20
C TRP A 180 0.47 11.92 7.31
N GLU A 181 0.09 12.20 6.10
CA GLU A 181 0.89 12.99 5.16
C GLU A 181 0.30 14.39 5.06
N TYR A 182 1.13 15.37 5.40
CA TYR A 182 0.81 16.76 5.16
C TYR A 182 1.17 17.11 3.72
N LYS A 183 0.17 17.54 2.97
CA LYS A 183 0.41 18.12 1.64
C LYS A 183 0.83 19.57 1.83
N THR A 184 1.97 19.94 1.31
CA THR A 184 2.50 21.31 1.45
C THR A 184 1.63 22.35 0.74
N ASP A 185 1.01 21.95 -0.37
CA ASP A 185 0.13 22.81 -1.18
C ASP A 185 -1.30 22.96 -0.63
N SER A 186 -1.74 22.05 0.24
CA SER A 186 -3.12 22.04 0.79
C SER A 186 -3.20 21.88 2.30
N TRP A 187 -2.11 22.17 3.04
CA TRP A 187 -2.06 21.96 4.48
C TRP A 187 -3.09 22.81 5.27
N LEU A 188 -3.53 23.95 4.73
CA LEU A 188 -4.61 24.73 5.35
C LEU A 188 -5.93 23.96 5.45
N GLU A 189 -6.17 23.00 4.56
CA GLU A 189 -7.37 22.17 4.60
C GLU A 189 -7.41 21.27 5.86
N THR A 190 -6.26 21.05 6.49
CA THR A 190 -6.15 20.26 7.71
C THR A 190 -6.52 21.05 8.98
N ILE A 191 -6.69 22.37 8.86
CA ILE A 191 -7.03 23.24 9.97
C ILE A 191 -8.56 23.24 10.16
N PRO A 192 -9.07 23.02 11.37
CA PRO A 192 -10.50 23.11 11.64
C PRO A 192 -11.06 24.47 11.25
N ARG A 193 -12.24 24.50 10.63
CA ARG A 193 -12.86 25.74 10.09
C ARG A 193 -13.25 26.77 11.15
N ASN A 194 -13.27 26.37 12.42
CA ASN A 194 -13.59 27.23 13.56
C ASN A 194 -12.35 27.87 14.20
N VAL A 195 -11.17 27.68 13.64
CA VAL A 195 -9.95 28.33 14.12
C VAL A 195 -9.84 29.70 13.47
N TYR A 196 -9.62 30.73 14.30
CA TYR A 196 -9.41 32.08 13.79
C TYR A 196 -8.03 32.19 13.13
N ILE A 197 -7.94 32.98 12.07
CA ILE A 197 -6.66 33.19 11.35
C ILE A 197 -5.59 33.81 12.25
N SER A 198 -5.99 34.58 13.27
CA SER A 198 -5.10 35.12 14.31
C SER A 198 -4.41 34.05 15.16
N ASP A 199 -4.99 32.86 15.22
CA ASP A 199 -4.51 31.76 16.04
C ASP A 199 -3.63 30.79 15.24
N ILE A 200 -3.38 31.13 13.98
CA ILE A 200 -2.61 30.30 13.05
C ILE A 200 -1.29 30.99 12.74
N SER A 201 -0.19 30.26 12.88
CA SER A 201 1.11 30.67 12.35
C SER A 201 1.24 30.25 10.89
N LEU A 202 1.19 31.21 9.98
CA LEU A 202 1.31 30.95 8.54
C LEU A 202 2.77 31.07 8.09
N PRO A 203 3.29 30.12 7.30
CA PRO A 203 4.55 30.30 6.61
C PRO A 203 4.43 31.50 5.66
N GLY A 204 5.29 32.50 5.83
CA GLY A 204 5.32 33.71 5.05
C GLY A 204 6.57 33.84 4.19
N SER A 205 6.43 34.50 3.05
CA SER A 205 7.53 34.88 2.19
C SER A 205 7.67 36.40 2.17
N TRP A 206 8.83 36.86 2.64
CA TRP A 206 9.20 38.27 2.61
C TRP A 206 9.78 38.62 1.24
N TYR A 207 9.38 39.74 0.66
CA TYR A 207 9.73 40.10 -0.73
C TYR A 207 9.49 38.94 -1.72
N ALA A 208 8.25 38.44 -1.72
CA ALA A 208 7.89 37.20 -2.42
C ALA A 208 8.20 37.23 -3.94
N THR A 209 8.23 38.40 -4.55
CA THR A 209 8.53 38.62 -5.97
C THR A 209 9.98 39.03 -6.25
N ASP A 210 10.82 39.15 -5.22
CA ASP A 210 12.21 39.56 -5.40
C ASP A 210 13.13 38.36 -5.58
N ALA A 211 13.63 38.17 -6.78
CA ALA A 211 14.57 37.10 -7.11
C ALA A 211 15.90 37.14 -6.34
N GLY A 212 16.21 38.25 -5.67
CA GLY A 212 17.37 38.35 -4.79
C GLY A 212 17.14 37.75 -3.41
N TYR A 213 15.88 37.67 -2.98
CA TYR A 213 15.49 37.14 -1.67
C TYR A 213 14.81 35.77 -1.80
N GLN A 214 14.10 35.52 -2.89
CA GLN A 214 13.36 34.27 -3.06
C GLN A 214 13.92 33.42 -4.20
N GLY A 215 14.07 32.13 -3.91
CA GLY A 215 14.64 31.17 -4.85
C GLY A 215 13.65 30.64 -5.89
N GLY A 216 12.35 30.85 -5.72
CA GLY A 216 11.29 30.30 -6.56
C GLY A 216 10.20 31.30 -6.94
N THR A 217 9.41 30.97 -7.97
CA THR A 217 8.21 31.72 -8.35
C THR A 217 7.18 31.74 -7.23
N LEU A 218 6.16 32.60 -7.29
CA LEU A 218 5.04 32.60 -6.34
C LEU A 218 4.34 31.23 -6.32
N ALA A 219 4.13 30.64 -7.49
CA ALA A 219 3.52 29.31 -7.61
C ALA A 219 4.38 28.23 -6.92
N GLN A 220 5.70 28.26 -7.09
CA GLN A 220 6.62 27.34 -6.41
C GLN A 220 6.63 27.56 -4.88
N GLN A 221 6.60 28.82 -4.45
CA GLN A 221 6.51 29.16 -3.02
C GLN A 221 5.18 28.67 -2.42
N TYR A 222 4.06 28.84 -3.14
CA TYR A 222 2.75 28.32 -2.75
C TYR A 222 2.76 26.79 -2.65
N ALA A 223 3.29 26.12 -3.65
CA ALA A 223 3.43 24.65 -3.65
C ALA A 223 4.32 24.15 -2.51
N ALA A 224 5.33 24.96 -2.12
CA ALA A 224 6.16 24.66 -0.95
C ALA A 224 5.48 24.91 0.40
N GLY A 225 4.24 25.44 0.41
CA GLY A 225 3.46 25.63 1.63
C GLY A 225 3.34 27.08 2.13
N VAL A 226 3.93 28.04 1.43
CA VAL A 226 3.78 29.47 1.77
C VAL A 226 2.33 29.91 1.58
N ARG A 227 1.81 30.69 2.55
CA ARG A 227 0.42 31.18 2.53
C ARG A 227 0.29 32.67 2.85
N ALA A 228 1.38 33.29 3.23
CA ALA A 228 1.46 34.74 3.42
C ALA A 228 2.56 35.29 2.53
N PHE A 229 2.22 36.20 1.61
CA PHE A 229 3.15 36.78 0.67
C PHE A 229 3.26 38.28 0.90
N ASN A 230 4.46 38.76 1.15
CA ASN A 230 4.74 40.18 1.10
C ASN A 230 5.14 40.53 -0.32
N ILE A 231 4.30 41.28 -1.02
CA ILE A 231 4.49 41.71 -2.40
C ILE A 231 4.56 43.22 -2.43
N ASP A 232 5.66 43.74 -2.93
CA ASP A 232 5.81 45.16 -3.18
C ASP A 232 5.15 45.50 -4.51
N CYS A 233 4.04 46.23 -4.44
CA CYS A 233 3.29 46.61 -5.60
C CYS A 233 3.69 48.00 -6.12
N ARG A 234 3.82 48.11 -7.42
CA ARG A 234 4.03 49.37 -8.08
C ARG A 234 2.76 49.84 -8.80
N LEU A 235 2.33 51.06 -8.51
CA LEU A 235 1.32 51.67 -9.31
C LEU A 235 1.94 52.18 -10.61
N THR A 236 1.54 51.65 -11.76
CA THR A 236 1.96 52.11 -13.09
C THR A 236 0.85 52.94 -13.72
N LEU A 237 1.22 54.05 -14.27
CA LEU A 237 0.31 54.83 -15.13
C LEU A 237 0.29 54.23 -16.53
N ALA A 238 -0.76 54.56 -17.28
CA ALA A 238 -0.86 54.22 -18.70
C ALA A 238 0.40 54.62 -19.47
N PRO A 239 0.76 53.86 -20.55
CA PRO A 239 1.94 54.15 -21.32
C PRO A 239 2.01 55.63 -21.77
N GLY A 240 3.14 56.25 -21.54
CA GLY A 240 3.39 57.67 -21.93
C GLY A 240 2.96 58.73 -20.92
N LYS A 241 2.55 58.31 -19.71
CA LYS A 241 2.34 59.23 -18.57
C LYS A 241 3.32 58.95 -17.45
N ASP A 242 4.16 59.94 -17.16
CA ASP A 242 5.06 59.86 -16.03
C ASP A 242 4.32 60.12 -14.71
N PHE A 243 4.59 59.30 -13.72
CA PHE A 243 4.37 59.68 -12.33
C PHE A 243 5.50 60.59 -11.90
N ASN A 244 5.37 61.84 -12.22
CA ASN A 244 6.43 62.78 -12.12
C ASN A 244 7.30 62.65 -10.90
N SER A 245 6.84 62.84 -9.77
CA SER A 245 7.63 62.87 -8.58
C SER A 245 8.00 61.50 -7.99
N TYR A 246 7.18 60.49 -8.23
CA TYR A 246 7.42 59.17 -7.67
C TYR A 246 8.47 58.37 -8.43
N SER A 247 8.60 58.62 -9.71
CA SER A 247 9.61 57.89 -10.49
C SER A 247 11.01 58.46 -10.31
N THR A 248 11.13 59.72 -9.98
CA THR A 248 12.44 60.39 -9.91
C THR A 248 13.07 60.40 -8.54
N GLU A 249 12.23 60.41 -7.52
CA GLU A 249 12.82 60.42 -6.17
C GLU A 249 13.44 59.13 -5.78
N SER A 250 13.17 58.14 -6.56
CA SER A 250 13.37 57.03 -5.78
C SER A 250 14.50 56.19 -6.23
N GLY A 251 14.98 56.13 -7.22
CA GLY A 251 15.86 54.99 -7.30
C GLY A 251 15.46 53.87 -6.33
N ARG A 252 14.31 54.06 -5.66
CA ARG A 252 13.74 53.21 -4.57
C ARG A 252 12.54 52.42 -5.00
N TRP A 253 12.19 52.46 -6.26
CA TRP A 253 11.24 51.44 -6.66
C TRP A 253 11.86 50.10 -6.35
N PRO A 254 11.15 49.26 -5.62
CA PRO A 254 11.67 47.95 -5.36
C PRO A 254 11.93 47.32 -6.71
N ASN A 255 13.17 47.18 -7.06
CA ASN A 255 13.56 46.38 -8.23
C ASN A 255 13.10 44.92 -8.09
N ASN A 256 12.30 44.68 -7.11
CA ASN A 256 11.89 43.35 -6.71
C ASN A 256 10.99 42.72 -7.76
N VAL A 257 9.96 43.42 -8.21
CA VAL A 257 9.09 42.93 -9.27
C VAL A 257 9.86 42.83 -10.60
N ARG A 258 10.68 43.81 -10.90
CA ARG A 258 11.52 43.78 -12.11
C ARG A 258 12.53 42.64 -12.05
N LYS A 259 13.19 42.38 -10.92
CA LYS A 259 14.10 41.29 -10.77
C LYS A 259 13.39 39.93 -10.85
N TYR A 260 12.14 39.87 -10.40
CA TYR A 260 11.32 38.70 -10.56
C TYR A 260 10.96 38.45 -12.03
N GLU A 261 10.50 39.49 -12.74
CA GLU A 261 10.26 39.43 -14.18
C GLU A 261 11.51 39.02 -14.97
N ASP A 262 12.68 39.56 -14.64
CA ASP A 262 13.95 39.21 -15.29
C ASP A 262 14.36 37.76 -15.07
N LYS A 263 14.02 37.20 -13.91
CA LYS A 263 14.37 35.83 -13.57
C LYS A 263 13.36 34.79 -14.04
N TYR A 264 12.06 35.10 -14.00
CA TYR A 264 11.00 34.12 -14.20
C TYR A 264 10.07 34.46 -15.39
N GLY A 265 10.20 35.64 -15.97
CA GLY A 265 9.33 36.13 -17.02
C GLY A 265 8.18 37.01 -16.49
N LYS A 266 7.66 37.85 -17.39
CA LYS A 266 6.64 38.86 -17.04
C LYS A 266 5.32 38.26 -16.60
N ASP A 267 4.94 37.20 -17.25
CA ASP A 267 3.62 36.57 -17.04
C ASP A 267 3.52 35.96 -15.65
N GLU A 268 4.60 35.39 -15.14
CA GLU A 268 4.70 34.83 -13.80
C GLU A 268 4.59 35.88 -12.69
N ALA A 269 5.02 37.11 -12.94
CA ALA A 269 4.95 38.21 -11.96
C ALA A 269 3.57 38.87 -11.90
N MET A 270 2.76 38.72 -12.95
CA MET A 270 1.48 39.42 -13.14
C MET A 270 0.24 38.56 -12.90
N GLU A 271 0.38 37.24 -12.92
CA GLU A 271 -0.78 36.31 -12.79
C GLU A 271 -1.15 35.97 -11.34
N HIS A 272 -0.53 36.58 -10.36
CA HIS A 272 -0.77 36.37 -8.95
C HIS A 272 -0.96 37.70 -8.25
#